data_60c6f1dcdef9345fcdf55f00c1941464
#
_entry.id   60c6f1dcdef9345fcdf55f00c1941464
#
_cell.length_a   1.000
_cell.length_b   1.000
_cell.length_c   1.000
_cell.angle_alpha   90.00
_cell.angle_beta   90.00
_cell.angle_gamma   90.00
#
_symmetry.space_group_name_H-M   'P 1'
#
loop_
_entity.id
_entity.type
_entity.pdbx_description
1 polymer ?
#
loop_
_entity_poly.entity_id
_entity_poly.type
_entity_poly.pdbx_seq_one_letter_code
_entity_poly.pdbx_strand_id
1 'polypeptide(L)'
;MSDEVPATDDRDPASVVTAMIDHVLELAATWPAWDGHPLPADDRIYTPHKAIRRVADHLVDHLAEMEARLAGHRPVPDHWHASASTTAADLAPFTGPDLDEAVSRLTRLGRIWADRLAALTDEQLDRSPGEGWTFRQLAFHLGGSVYYADAVGTPR
;
A
#
# COMPACT_ATOMS: atom_id res chain seq x y z
N MET A 1 -8.88 10.38 -6.26
CA MET A 1 -7.63 9.76 -6.75
C MET A 1 -7.03 10.67 -7.80
N SER A 2 -5.76 10.97 -7.71
CA SER A 2 -5.07 11.76 -8.71
C SER A 2 -4.89 10.93 -9.97
N ASP A 3 -5.31 11.44 -11.13
CA ASP A 3 -5.05 10.80 -12.44
C ASP A 3 -3.61 11.05 -12.92
N GLU A 4 -2.80 11.60 -12.03
CA GLU A 4 -1.41 11.90 -12.34
C GLU A 4 -0.60 10.62 -12.52
N VAL A 5 0.12 10.55 -13.64
CA VAL A 5 0.97 9.40 -13.96
C VAL A 5 2.10 9.31 -12.95
N PRO A 6 2.28 8.17 -12.27
CA PRO A 6 3.37 8.02 -11.32
C PRO A 6 4.74 8.21 -11.96
N ALA A 7 5.59 8.99 -11.31
CA ALA A 7 6.98 9.13 -11.73
C ALA A 7 7.73 7.81 -11.46
N THR A 8 8.53 7.39 -12.42
CA THR A 8 9.39 6.19 -12.29
C THR A 8 10.85 6.58 -12.44
N ASP A 9 11.74 5.72 -11.94
CA ASP A 9 13.18 5.86 -12.09
C ASP A 9 13.83 4.49 -12.36
N ASP A 10 15.14 4.39 -12.24
CA ASP A 10 15.90 3.18 -12.58
C ASP A 10 15.85 2.08 -11.53
N ARG A 11 15.17 2.31 -10.40
CA ARG A 11 15.03 1.27 -9.37
C ARG A 11 14.22 0.09 -9.89
N ASP A 12 14.57 -1.10 -9.42
CA ASP A 12 13.79 -2.30 -9.66
C ASP A 12 12.39 -2.17 -9.03
N PRO A 13 11.30 -2.37 -9.80
CA PRO A 13 9.94 -2.22 -9.26
C PRO A 13 9.65 -3.11 -8.06
N ALA A 14 10.16 -4.33 -8.03
CA ALA A 14 10.00 -5.23 -6.88
C ALA A 14 10.64 -4.63 -5.63
N SER A 15 11.82 -4.02 -5.78
CA SER A 15 12.53 -3.35 -4.68
C SER A 15 11.79 -2.11 -4.17
N VAL A 16 11.11 -1.38 -5.04
CA VAL A 16 10.29 -0.22 -4.65
C VAL A 16 9.17 -0.64 -3.71
N VAL A 17 8.46 -1.72 -4.05
CA VAL A 17 7.39 -2.25 -3.20
C VAL A 17 7.94 -2.79 -1.88
N THR A 18 9.02 -3.55 -1.93
CA THR A 18 9.65 -4.10 -0.73
C THR A 18 10.13 -3.00 0.22
N ALA A 19 10.77 -1.96 -0.31
CA ALA A 19 11.23 -0.83 0.49
C ALA A 19 10.07 -0.09 1.16
N MET A 20 8.95 0.04 0.47
CA MET A 20 7.72 0.62 1.05
C MET A 20 7.25 -0.21 2.25
N ILE A 21 7.15 -1.54 2.09
CA ILE A 21 6.74 -2.43 3.17
C ILE A 21 7.70 -2.32 4.37
N ASP A 22 9.00 -2.33 4.13
CA ASP A 22 10.00 -2.23 5.19
C ASP A 22 9.86 -0.92 5.97
N HIS A 23 9.65 0.19 5.27
CA HIS A 23 9.43 1.49 5.90
C HIS A 23 8.17 1.51 6.76
N VAL A 24 7.05 1.00 6.23
CA VAL A 24 5.80 0.93 6.97
C VAL A 24 5.95 0.08 8.23
N LEU A 25 6.59 -1.07 8.14
CA LEU A 25 6.78 -1.97 9.28
C LEU A 25 7.77 -1.42 10.32
N GLU A 26 8.77 -0.67 9.89
CA GLU A 26 9.68 0.02 10.80
C GLU A 26 8.94 1.05 11.66
N LEU A 27 8.05 1.84 11.06
CA LEU A 27 7.18 2.74 11.81
C LEU A 27 6.18 2.00 12.68
N ALA A 28 5.53 0.96 12.13
CA ALA A 28 4.51 0.18 12.85
C ALA A 28 5.06 -0.46 14.13
N ALA A 29 6.34 -0.81 14.16
CA ALA A 29 7.00 -1.37 15.34
C ALA A 29 6.94 -0.40 16.54
N THR A 30 6.75 0.89 16.30
CA THR A 30 6.63 1.92 17.36
C THR A 30 5.19 2.15 17.82
N TRP A 31 4.20 1.65 17.08
CA TRP A 31 2.79 1.99 17.30
C TRP A 31 2.10 1.34 18.50
N PRO A 32 2.61 0.26 19.11
CA PRO A 32 2.07 -0.15 20.40
C PRO A 32 2.12 0.93 21.49
N ALA A 33 2.98 1.94 21.31
CA ALA A 33 3.06 3.10 22.21
C ALA A 33 2.10 4.26 21.86
N TRP A 34 1.27 4.10 20.81
CA TRP A 34 0.31 5.14 20.40
C TRP A 34 -0.67 5.46 21.52
N ASP A 35 -0.91 6.75 21.74
CA ASP A 35 -1.70 7.27 22.86
C ASP A 35 -3.22 7.26 22.64
N GLY A 36 -3.69 6.80 21.49
CA GLY A 36 -5.10 6.73 21.15
C GLY A 36 -5.67 7.98 20.47
N HIS A 37 -4.86 9.02 20.26
CA HIS A 37 -5.31 10.23 19.57
C HIS A 37 -5.10 10.11 18.05
N PRO A 38 -6.18 10.18 17.25
CA PRO A 38 -6.05 10.20 15.79
C PRO A 38 -5.20 11.38 15.32
N LEU A 39 -4.50 11.19 14.21
CA LEU A 39 -3.57 12.15 13.66
C LEU A 39 -4.15 12.75 12.37
N PRO A 40 -4.32 14.08 12.28
CA PRO A 40 -4.80 14.70 11.08
C PRO A 40 -3.72 14.68 9.98
N ALA A 41 -4.14 14.40 8.76
CA ALA A 41 -3.31 14.51 7.56
C ALA A 41 -4.22 14.95 6.40
N ASP A 42 -3.93 16.11 5.85
CA ASP A 42 -4.78 16.78 4.86
C ASP A 42 -6.21 16.97 5.42
N ASP A 43 -7.23 16.49 4.71
CA ASP A 43 -8.63 16.56 5.12
C ASP A 43 -9.12 15.28 5.83
N ARG A 44 -8.19 14.42 6.26
CA ARG A 44 -8.47 13.09 6.81
C ARG A 44 -7.76 12.89 8.14
N ILE A 45 -8.12 11.82 8.81
CA ILE A 45 -7.41 11.39 10.02
C ILE A 45 -6.84 10.00 9.83
N TYR A 46 -5.72 9.71 10.49
CA TYR A 46 -5.07 8.41 10.48
C TYR A 46 -4.82 7.90 11.88
N THR A 47 -4.81 6.58 12.00
CA THR A 47 -4.46 5.83 13.20
C THR A 47 -3.57 4.66 12.79
N PRO A 48 -2.88 4.00 13.72
CA PRO A 48 -2.12 2.80 13.40
C PRO A 48 -2.92 1.75 12.62
N HIS A 49 -4.11 1.39 13.09
CA HIS A 49 -4.96 0.41 12.40
C HIS A 49 -5.38 0.89 11.02
N LYS A 50 -5.78 2.15 10.91
CA LYS A 50 -6.19 2.69 9.60
C LYS A 50 -5.04 2.71 8.61
N ALA A 51 -3.83 3.06 9.04
CA ALA A 51 -2.65 3.05 8.18
C ALA A 51 -2.35 1.64 7.65
N ILE A 52 -2.35 0.63 8.52
CA ILE A 52 -2.15 -0.77 8.09
C ILE A 52 -3.25 -1.21 7.12
N ARG A 53 -4.50 -0.90 7.43
CA ARG A 53 -5.63 -1.23 6.56
C ARG A 53 -5.47 -0.60 5.18
N ARG A 54 -5.09 0.69 5.13
CA ARG A 54 -4.92 1.40 3.86
C ARG A 54 -3.78 0.83 3.02
N VAL A 55 -2.64 0.52 3.64
CA VAL A 55 -1.52 -0.12 2.91
C VAL A 55 -1.96 -1.48 2.37
N ALA A 56 -2.59 -2.30 3.20
CA ALA A 56 -3.03 -3.64 2.79
C ALA A 56 -4.08 -3.57 1.68
N ASP A 57 -5.10 -2.72 1.82
CA ASP A 57 -6.16 -2.56 0.81
C ASP A 57 -5.58 -2.07 -0.52
N HIS A 58 -4.65 -1.13 -0.47
CA HIS A 58 -4.01 -0.59 -1.66
C HIS A 58 -3.22 -1.67 -2.42
N LEU A 59 -2.50 -2.51 -1.69
CA LEU A 59 -1.78 -3.64 -2.27
C LEU A 59 -2.74 -4.67 -2.90
N VAL A 60 -3.82 -5.02 -2.20
CA VAL A 60 -4.82 -5.99 -2.68
C VAL A 60 -5.54 -5.47 -3.92
N ASP A 61 -5.93 -4.20 -3.88
CA ASP A 61 -6.70 -3.54 -4.93
C ASP A 61 -5.95 -3.54 -6.27
N HIS A 62 -4.72 -3.07 -6.25
CA HIS A 62 -3.89 -3.06 -7.45
C HIS A 62 -3.37 -4.45 -7.84
N LEU A 63 -3.25 -5.38 -6.88
CA LEU A 63 -2.96 -6.77 -7.20
C LEU A 63 -4.10 -7.38 -8.02
N ALA A 64 -5.34 -7.13 -7.64
CA ALA A 64 -6.51 -7.58 -8.39
C ALA A 64 -6.51 -7.01 -9.82
N GLU A 65 -6.14 -5.74 -9.97
CA GLU A 65 -5.99 -5.10 -11.28
C GLU A 65 -4.90 -5.80 -12.12
N MET A 66 -3.72 -5.99 -11.56
CA MET A 66 -2.60 -6.62 -12.27
C MET A 66 -2.92 -8.05 -12.69
N GLU A 67 -3.45 -8.85 -11.77
CA GLU A 67 -3.80 -10.24 -12.05
C GLU A 67 -4.89 -10.36 -13.12
N ALA A 68 -5.91 -9.49 -13.08
CA ALA A 68 -6.94 -9.45 -14.12
C ALA A 68 -6.34 -9.15 -15.49
N ARG A 69 -5.47 -8.15 -15.58
CA ARG A 69 -4.81 -7.77 -16.84
C ARG A 69 -3.90 -8.88 -17.37
N LEU A 70 -3.14 -9.54 -16.50
CA LEU A 70 -2.29 -10.68 -16.90
C LEU A 70 -3.11 -11.85 -17.40
N ALA A 71 -4.31 -12.06 -16.86
CA ALA A 71 -5.24 -13.10 -17.29
C ALA A 71 -6.05 -12.71 -18.53
N GLY A 72 -5.89 -11.50 -19.07
CA GLY A 72 -6.63 -11.01 -20.23
C GLY A 72 -8.05 -10.56 -19.91
N HIS A 73 -8.34 -10.30 -18.64
CA HIS A 73 -9.63 -9.79 -18.19
C HIS A 73 -9.62 -8.28 -18.04
N ARG A 74 -10.79 -7.68 -18.18
CA ARG A 74 -10.98 -6.28 -17.82
C ARG A 74 -10.98 -6.15 -16.29
N PRO A 75 -10.18 -5.23 -15.70
CA PRO A 75 -10.20 -5.02 -14.26
C PRO A 75 -11.58 -4.61 -13.76
N VAL A 76 -11.97 -5.16 -12.61
CA VAL A 76 -13.18 -4.74 -11.90
C VAL A 76 -12.90 -3.38 -11.25
N PRO A 77 -13.74 -2.36 -11.46
CA PRO A 77 -13.56 -1.07 -10.80
C PRO A 77 -13.62 -1.20 -9.29
N ASP A 78 -12.74 -0.49 -8.58
CA ASP A 78 -12.87 -0.42 -7.13
C ASP A 78 -13.93 0.62 -6.72
N HIS A 79 -14.51 0.42 -5.56
CA HIS A 79 -15.47 1.33 -4.94
C HIS A 79 -15.09 1.60 -3.49
N TRP A 80 -13.78 1.65 -3.21
CA TRP A 80 -13.27 1.83 -1.87
C TRP A 80 -13.48 3.26 -1.36
N HIS A 81 -13.93 3.37 -0.12
CA HIS A 81 -14.03 4.64 0.60
C HIS A 81 -13.07 4.67 1.80
N ALA A 82 -12.09 3.79 1.78
CA ALA A 82 -11.28 3.45 2.93
C ALA A 82 -10.46 4.62 3.48
N SER A 83 -9.95 5.50 2.62
CA SER A 83 -9.18 6.67 3.10
C SER A 83 -10.07 7.71 3.77
N ALA A 84 -11.29 7.91 3.23
CA ALA A 84 -12.24 8.88 3.77
C ALA A 84 -12.96 8.36 5.03
N SER A 85 -13.05 7.04 5.18
CA SER A 85 -13.79 6.41 6.29
C SER A 85 -12.86 6.06 7.44
N THR A 86 -13.31 6.37 8.67
CA THR A 86 -12.65 5.93 9.90
C THR A 86 -13.65 5.08 10.68
N THR A 87 -13.29 3.85 10.99
CA THR A 87 -14.16 2.89 11.68
C THR A 87 -13.84 2.83 13.17
N ALA A 88 -14.73 2.23 13.96
CA ALA A 88 -14.46 1.98 15.37
C ALA A 88 -13.20 1.11 15.57
N ALA A 89 -12.97 0.15 14.70
CA ALA A 89 -11.77 -0.69 14.73
C ALA A 89 -10.49 0.13 14.46
N ASP A 90 -10.58 1.13 13.60
CA ASP A 90 -9.43 2.03 13.34
C ASP A 90 -9.03 2.83 14.60
N LEU A 91 -9.99 3.11 15.48
CA LEU A 91 -9.78 3.90 16.70
C LEU A 91 -9.31 3.06 17.90
N ALA A 92 -9.28 1.73 17.76
CA ALA A 92 -8.85 0.84 18.83
C ALA A 92 -7.35 0.99 19.14
N PRO A 93 -6.92 0.67 20.37
CA PRO A 93 -5.49 0.59 20.68
C PRO A 93 -4.76 -0.37 19.74
N PHE A 94 -3.50 -0.07 19.45
CA PHE A 94 -2.66 -0.92 18.62
C PHE A 94 -1.76 -1.76 19.52
N THR A 95 -2.02 -3.06 19.58
CA THR A 95 -1.37 -3.97 20.52
C THR A 95 -0.20 -4.74 19.89
N GLY A 96 0.57 -5.46 20.71
CA GLY A 96 1.59 -6.38 20.20
C GLY A 96 1.04 -7.41 19.22
N PRO A 97 -0.06 -8.11 19.53
CA PRO A 97 -0.72 -9.00 18.56
C PRO A 97 -1.15 -8.31 17.27
N ASP A 98 -1.63 -7.08 17.32
CA ASP A 98 -1.98 -6.31 16.12
C ASP A 98 -0.73 -6.05 15.26
N LEU A 99 0.40 -5.75 15.88
CA LEU A 99 1.67 -5.60 15.18
C LEU A 99 2.08 -6.90 14.51
N ASP A 100 1.99 -8.02 15.21
CA ASP A 100 2.32 -9.35 14.65
C ASP A 100 1.47 -9.65 13.41
N GLU A 101 0.18 -9.37 13.46
CA GLU A 101 -0.72 -9.55 12.32
C GLU A 101 -0.37 -8.61 11.16
N ALA A 102 -0.04 -7.36 11.44
CA ALA A 102 0.36 -6.38 10.43
C ALA A 102 1.65 -6.84 9.72
N VAL A 103 2.65 -7.27 10.48
CA VAL A 103 3.91 -7.80 9.93
C VAL A 103 3.63 -9.00 9.03
N SER A 104 2.83 -9.95 9.49
CA SER A 104 2.47 -11.14 8.70
C SER A 104 1.76 -10.77 7.40
N ARG A 105 0.72 -9.93 7.49
CA ARG A 105 -0.10 -9.54 6.35
C ARG A 105 0.70 -8.78 5.30
N LEU A 106 1.41 -7.73 5.72
CA LEU A 106 2.13 -6.87 4.78
C LEU A 106 3.35 -7.56 4.18
N THR A 107 4.06 -8.37 4.96
CA THR A 107 5.19 -9.16 4.46
C THR A 107 4.74 -10.14 3.39
N ARG A 108 3.61 -10.82 3.61
CA ARG A 108 3.08 -11.80 2.65
C ARG A 108 2.60 -11.12 1.38
N LEU A 109 1.86 -10.02 1.49
CA LEU A 109 1.41 -9.23 0.33
C LEU A 109 2.61 -8.66 -0.43
N GLY A 110 3.59 -8.10 0.27
CA GLY A 110 4.79 -7.55 -0.34
C GLY A 110 5.58 -8.61 -1.11
N ARG A 111 5.64 -9.84 -0.57
CA ARG A 111 6.30 -10.95 -1.25
C ARG A 111 5.58 -11.36 -2.54
N ILE A 112 4.25 -11.43 -2.51
CA ILE A 112 3.47 -11.72 -3.71
C ILE A 112 3.77 -10.66 -4.78
N TRP A 113 3.74 -9.39 -4.42
CA TRP A 113 4.06 -8.30 -5.33
C TRP A 113 5.48 -8.39 -5.90
N ALA A 114 6.46 -8.59 -5.03
CA ALA A 114 7.86 -8.67 -5.45
C ALA A 114 8.09 -9.84 -6.41
N ASP A 115 7.53 -11.01 -6.11
CA ASP A 115 7.67 -12.20 -6.95
C ASP A 115 6.99 -12.00 -8.32
N ARG A 116 5.80 -11.38 -8.34
CA ARG A 116 5.10 -11.08 -9.58
C ARG A 116 5.87 -10.09 -10.44
N LEU A 117 6.32 -8.98 -9.87
CA LEU A 117 7.08 -7.97 -10.60
C LEU A 117 8.40 -8.53 -11.13
N ALA A 118 9.09 -9.34 -10.34
CA ALA A 118 10.34 -9.97 -10.75
C ALA A 118 10.16 -11.00 -11.88
N ALA A 119 8.98 -11.59 -12.00
CA ALA A 119 8.66 -12.54 -13.07
C ALA A 119 8.29 -11.86 -14.40
N LEU A 120 8.03 -10.56 -14.40
CA LEU A 120 7.69 -9.81 -15.61
C LEU A 120 8.96 -9.35 -16.34
N THR A 121 8.91 -9.40 -17.68
CA THR A 121 9.96 -8.81 -18.50
C THR A 121 9.82 -7.29 -18.54
N ASP A 122 10.88 -6.58 -18.92
CA ASP A 122 10.81 -5.12 -19.11
C ASP A 122 9.72 -4.73 -20.11
N GLU A 123 9.53 -5.51 -21.16
CA GLU A 123 8.46 -5.28 -22.13
C GLU A 123 7.08 -5.37 -21.47
N GLN A 124 6.86 -6.37 -20.61
CA GLN A 124 5.59 -6.53 -19.88
C GLN A 124 5.39 -5.41 -18.87
N LEU A 125 6.46 -5.01 -18.16
CA LEU A 125 6.41 -3.93 -17.18
C LEU A 125 6.05 -2.59 -17.82
N ASP A 126 6.50 -2.33 -19.04
CA ASP A 126 6.37 -1.03 -19.70
C ASP A 126 5.27 -1.00 -20.77
N ARG A 127 4.56 -2.11 -20.97
CA ARG A 127 3.46 -2.17 -21.94
C ARG A 127 2.29 -1.30 -21.48
N SER A 128 1.91 -0.36 -22.34
CA SER A 128 0.73 0.47 -22.08
C SER A 128 -0.54 -0.37 -22.14
N PRO A 129 -1.45 -0.27 -21.16
CA PRO A 129 -2.77 -0.91 -21.23
C PRO A 129 -3.77 -0.16 -22.11
N GLY A 130 -3.37 0.98 -22.70
CA GLY A 130 -4.28 1.90 -23.40
C GLY A 130 -4.80 2.97 -22.45
N GLU A 131 -5.58 2.58 -21.47
CA GLU A 131 -6.02 3.45 -20.36
C GLU A 131 -5.38 2.96 -19.06
N GLY A 132 -4.97 3.91 -18.20
CA GLY A 132 -4.33 3.59 -16.92
C GLY A 132 -2.81 3.49 -17.01
N TRP A 133 -2.22 2.86 -16.00
CA TRP A 133 -0.77 2.83 -15.83
C TRP A 133 -0.15 1.51 -16.29
N THR A 134 1.12 1.58 -16.67
CA THR A 134 1.94 0.37 -16.85
C THR A 134 2.16 -0.31 -15.50
N PHE A 135 2.58 -1.57 -15.52
CA PHE A 135 2.89 -2.27 -14.27
C PHE A 135 4.07 -1.63 -13.52
N ARG A 136 5.04 -1.08 -14.24
CA ARG A 136 6.14 -0.33 -13.61
C ARG A 136 5.61 0.91 -12.90
N GLN A 137 4.77 1.70 -13.55
CA GLN A 137 4.14 2.88 -12.95
C GLN A 137 3.29 2.49 -11.74
N LEU A 138 2.57 1.38 -11.82
CA LEU A 138 1.76 0.86 -10.73
C LEU A 138 2.61 0.51 -9.50
N ALA A 139 3.75 -0.13 -9.70
CA ALA A 139 4.68 -0.45 -8.60
C ALA A 139 5.20 0.83 -7.92
N PHE A 140 5.58 1.84 -8.67
CA PHE A 140 6.02 3.12 -8.12
C PHE A 140 4.89 3.86 -7.41
N HIS A 141 3.67 3.79 -7.93
CA HIS A 141 2.48 4.31 -7.24
C HIS A 141 2.29 3.63 -5.88
N LEU A 142 2.43 2.31 -5.82
CA LEU A 142 2.34 1.57 -4.55
C LEU A 142 3.43 1.98 -3.57
N GLY A 143 4.62 2.32 -4.05
CA GLY A 143 5.69 2.86 -3.21
C GLY A 143 5.29 4.11 -2.45
N GLY A 144 4.37 4.91 -2.98
CA GLY A 144 3.79 6.08 -2.31
C GLY A 144 2.89 5.74 -1.11
N SER A 145 2.58 4.47 -0.87
CA SER A 145 1.80 4.02 0.29
C SER A 145 2.48 4.30 1.63
N VAL A 146 3.76 4.65 1.63
CA VAL A 146 4.45 5.17 2.83
C VAL A 146 3.71 6.36 3.44
N TYR A 147 2.98 7.12 2.63
CA TYR A 147 2.18 8.25 3.08
C TYR A 147 1.26 7.90 4.25
N TYR A 148 0.61 6.74 4.20
CA TYR A 148 -0.32 6.34 5.25
C TYR A 148 0.40 6.10 6.58
N ALA A 149 1.56 5.49 6.54
CA ALA A 149 2.36 5.24 7.74
C ALA A 149 3.03 6.52 8.24
N ASP A 150 3.52 7.35 7.34
CA ASP A 150 4.13 8.64 7.69
C ASP A 150 3.12 9.57 8.37
N ALA A 151 1.84 9.49 7.99
CA ALA A 151 0.77 10.25 8.63
C ALA A 151 0.61 9.91 10.11
N VAL A 152 0.89 8.67 10.51
CA VAL A 152 0.92 8.25 11.91
C VAL A 152 2.26 8.60 12.56
N GLY A 153 3.34 8.34 11.85
CA GLY A 153 4.68 8.61 12.32
C GLY A 153 5.10 7.75 13.50
N THR A 154 5.96 8.31 14.34
CA THR A 154 6.43 7.68 15.57
C THR A 154 5.75 8.35 16.76
N PRO A 155 5.11 7.61 17.68
CA PRO A 155 4.52 8.18 18.89
C PRO A 155 5.58 8.90 19.74
N ARG A 156 5.16 10.00 20.38
CA ARG A 156 6.01 10.80 21.29
C ARG A 156 5.94 10.28 22.73
#